data_f194d656ad9560620883e25a29497168
#
_entry.id   f194d656ad9560620883e25a29497168
#
_cell.length_a   1.000
_cell.length_b   1.000
_cell.length_c   1.000
_cell.angle_alpha   90.00
_cell.angle_beta   90.00
_cell.angle_gamma   90.00
#
_symmetry.space_group_name_H-M   'P 1'
#
loop_
_entity.id
_entity.type
_entity.pdbx_description
1 polymer ?
#
loop_
_entity_poly.entity_id
_entity_poly.type
_entity_poly.pdbx_seq_one_letter_code
_entity_poly.pdbx_strand_id
1 'polypeptide(L)'
;LTYGLLQYDDFNYISDDWFFTRLFNNGATIYSSEKNSYIRDDLAQVWEEFSEEVNRVKLDNKGRGIADVNTLFQGRVRETSTLKCVVLLERNNSNPPFRKMDPVEALNFMVENDFCNPQQLVRDQGKVDIRRNFFQELLQKVDVYLLNTTETPHESLDRIKNLIV
;
A
#
# COMPACT_ATOMS: atom_id res chain seq x y z
N LEU A 1 -4.38 -5.51 4.92
CA LEU A 1 -5.36 -4.76 4.08
C LEU A 1 -5.44 -5.34 2.66
N THR A 2 -4.33 -5.63 1.97
CA THR A 2 -4.31 -6.14 0.58
C THR A 2 -5.23 -7.34 0.37
N TYR A 3 -5.07 -8.40 1.17
CA TYR A 3 -5.91 -9.60 1.07
C TYR A 3 -7.39 -9.32 1.35
N GLY A 4 -7.69 -8.46 2.32
CA GLY A 4 -9.06 -8.06 2.61
C GLY A 4 -9.72 -7.29 1.46
N LEU A 5 -8.99 -6.39 0.77
CA LEU A 5 -9.49 -5.70 -0.42
C LEU A 5 -9.72 -6.68 -1.58
N LEU A 6 -8.83 -7.65 -1.77
CA LEU A 6 -8.94 -8.62 -2.84
C LEU A 6 -10.09 -9.63 -2.68
N GLN A 7 -10.78 -9.68 -1.55
CA GLN A 7 -12.04 -10.42 -1.40
C GLN A 7 -13.20 -9.80 -2.18
N TYR A 8 -13.11 -8.53 -2.55
CA TYR A 8 -14.13 -7.83 -3.33
C TYR A 8 -13.76 -7.78 -4.81
N ASP A 9 -14.71 -8.09 -5.68
CA ASP A 9 -14.51 -8.23 -7.13
C ASP A 9 -14.05 -6.95 -7.83
N ASP A 10 -14.33 -5.79 -7.26
CA ASP A 10 -13.95 -4.50 -7.82
C ASP A 10 -12.45 -4.16 -7.63
N PHE A 11 -11.75 -4.90 -6.77
CA PHE A 11 -10.33 -4.66 -6.49
C PHE A 11 -9.43 -5.60 -7.29
N ASN A 12 -8.38 -5.03 -7.85
CA ASN A 12 -7.32 -5.76 -8.55
C ASN A 12 -5.97 -5.47 -7.90
N TYR A 13 -5.07 -6.42 -8.01
CA TYR A 13 -3.72 -6.34 -7.49
C TYR A 13 -2.77 -5.81 -8.56
N ILE A 14 -1.87 -4.90 -8.17
CA ILE A 14 -0.80 -4.40 -9.03
C ILE A 14 0.56 -4.86 -8.49
N SER A 15 0.86 -4.60 -7.23
CA SER A 15 2.14 -4.92 -6.60
C SER A 15 2.02 -4.86 -5.08
N ASP A 16 2.96 -5.44 -4.35
CA ASP A 16 3.02 -5.38 -2.88
C ASP A 16 3.98 -4.27 -2.42
N ASP A 17 5.22 -4.62 -2.10
CA ASP A 17 6.18 -3.71 -1.49
C ASP A 17 6.74 -2.67 -2.49
N TRP A 18 6.87 -3.03 -3.76
CA TRP A 18 7.52 -2.22 -4.77
C TRP A 18 6.68 -2.06 -6.03
N PHE A 19 6.68 -0.85 -6.58
CA PHE A 19 6.12 -0.55 -7.90
C PHE A 19 6.86 0.62 -8.52
N PHE A 20 6.80 0.72 -9.84
CA PHE A 20 7.33 1.86 -10.56
C PHE A 20 6.23 2.89 -10.81
N THR A 21 6.59 4.17 -10.70
CA THR A 21 5.65 5.27 -10.96
C THR A 21 6.23 6.18 -12.04
N ARG A 22 5.41 6.53 -13.01
CA ARG A 22 5.72 7.54 -14.02
C ARG A 22 4.75 8.70 -13.91
N LEU A 23 5.31 9.92 -13.83
CA LEU A 23 4.54 11.15 -13.81
C LEU A 23 4.27 11.64 -15.23
N PHE A 24 3.09 12.20 -15.44
CA PHE A 24 2.64 12.88 -16.64
C PHE A 24 2.09 14.25 -16.25
N ASN A 25 1.81 15.12 -17.25
CA ASN A 25 1.29 16.46 -16.99
C ASN A 25 0.00 16.45 -16.16
N ASN A 26 -0.87 15.48 -16.35
CA ASN A 26 -2.21 15.39 -15.76
C ASN A 26 -2.44 14.15 -14.89
N GLY A 27 -1.39 13.55 -14.33
CA GLY A 27 -1.55 12.40 -13.44
C GLY A 27 -0.30 11.53 -13.34
N ALA A 28 -0.47 10.33 -12.80
CA ALA A 28 0.57 9.33 -12.65
C ALA A 28 0.06 7.94 -13.03
N THR A 29 0.96 7.12 -13.54
CA THR A 29 0.70 5.69 -13.81
C THR A 29 1.66 4.86 -12.97
N ILE A 30 1.13 3.82 -12.36
CA ILE A 30 1.90 2.80 -11.65
C ILE A 30 2.06 1.55 -12.51
N TYR A 31 3.20 0.89 -12.35
CA TYR A 31 3.55 -0.34 -13.04
C TYR A 31 3.95 -1.38 -12.00
N SER A 32 3.45 -2.60 -12.16
CA SER A 32 3.81 -3.72 -11.30
C SER A 32 5.31 -4.03 -11.40
N SER A 33 5.90 -4.37 -10.27
CA SER A 33 7.25 -4.93 -10.20
C SER A 33 7.26 -6.40 -9.80
N GLU A 34 6.14 -6.87 -9.23
CA GLU A 34 6.03 -8.23 -8.68
C GLU A 34 4.59 -8.76 -8.78
N LYS A 35 4.45 -10.09 -8.86
CA LYS A 35 3.16 -10.79 -8.91
C LYS A 35 2.84 -11.51 -7.62
N ASN A 36 3.80 -11.57 -6.71
CA ASN A 36 3.70 -12.21 -5.42
C ASN A 36 3.40 -11.18 -4.34
N SER A 37 2.77 -11.63 -3.27
CA SER A 37 2.56 -10.84 -2.05
C SER A 37 3.00 -11.65 -0.83
N TYR A 38 3.40 -10.94 0.21
CA TYR A 38 3.65 -11.60 1.49
C TYR A 38 2.35 -12.04 2.13
N ILE A 39 2.29 -13.33 2.55
CA ILE A 39 1.25 -13.87 3.41
C ILE A 39 1.85 -14.07 4.81
N ARG A 40 1.08 -13.76 5.83
CA ARG A 40 1.50 -13.89 7.23
C ARG A 40 0.70 -14.97 7.94
N ASP A 41 1.30 -15.54 8.97
CA ASP A 41 0.69 -16.56 9.84
C ASP A 41 -0.58 -16.06 10.55
N ASP A 42 -0.65 -14.75 10.84
CA ASP A 42 -1.80 -14.11 11.50
C ASP A 42 -2.95 -13.76 10.54
N LEU A 43 -2.77 -13.92 9.23
CA LEU A 43 -3.79 -13.57 8.23
C LEU A 43 -5.12 -14.31 8.48
N ALA A 44 -5.05 -15.61 8.76
CA ALA A 44 -6.21 -16.44 9.01
C ALA A 44 -6.95 -16.11 10.32
N GLN A 45 -6.32 -15.38 11.24
CA GLN A 45 -6.97 -14.89 12.46
C GLN A 45 -7.91 -13.72 12.18
N VAL A 46 -7.67 -13.00 11.08
CA VAL A 46 -8.50 -11.86 10.65
C VAL A 46 -9.50 -12.29 9.59
N TRP A 47 -9.07 -13.13 8.65
CA TRP A 47 -9.88 -13.66 7.54
C TRP A 47 -9.72 -15.18 7.49
N GLU A 48 -10.68 -15.91 8.08
CA GLU A 48 -10.66 -17.36 8.25
C GLU A 48 -10.58 -18.11 6.90
N GLU A 49 -11.12 -17.53 5.83
CA GLU A 49 -11.09 -18.05 4.48
C GLU A 49 -9.69 -18.25 3.90
N PHE A 50 -8.66 -17.57 4.44
CA PHE A 50 -7.27 -17.77 4.03
C PHE A 50 -6.51 -18.83 4.85
N SER A 51 -7.20 -19.59 5.70
CA SER A 51 -6.55 -20.62 6.56
C SER A 51 -5.83 -21.69 5.75
N GLU A 52 -6.41 -22.14 4.64
CA GLU A 52 -5.78 -23.14 3.78
C GLU A 52 -4.52 -22.60 3.09
N GLU A 53 -4.57 -21.36 2.61
CA GLU A 53 -3.44 -20.71 1.94
C GLU A 53 -2.29 -20.48 2.90
N VAL A 54 -2.56 -19.99 4.10
CA VAL A 54 -1.53 -19.83 5.16
C VAL A 54 -0.86 -21.16 5.47
N ASN A 55 -1.64 -22.26 5.57
CA ASN A 55 -1.12 -23.59 5.86
C ASN A 55 -0.31 -24.19 4.70
N ARG A 56 -0.58 -23.80 3.45
CA ARG A 56 0.15 -24.30 2.27
C ARG A 56 1.48 -23.60 2.03
N VAL A 57 1.61 -22.35 2.49
CA VAL A 57 2.81 -21.53 2.24
C VAL A 57 3.88 -21.86 3.28
N LYS A 58 5.13 -22.04 2.80
CA LYS A 58 6.27 -22.17 3.70
C LYS A 58 6.58 -20.81 4.34
N LEU A 59 6.37 -20.71 5.64
CA LEU A 59 6.64 -19.50 6.39
C LEU A 59 8.12 -19.47 6.84
N ASP A 60 8.68 -18.26 6.89
CA ASP A 60 10.00 -17.99 7.48
C ASP A 60 9.91 -17.92 9.02
N ASN A 61 11.06 -17.69 9.67
CA ASN A 61 11.14 -17.58 11.13
C ASN A 61 10.44 -16.31 11.71
N LYS A 62 9.89 -15.45 10.85
CA LYS A 62 9.10 -14.27 11.21
C LYS A 62 7.61 -14.44 10.88
N GLY A 63 7.18 -15.67 10.57
CA GLY A 63 5.81 -15.98 10.20
C GLY A 63 5.38 -15.39 8.84
N ARG A 64 6.33 -15.21 7.89
CA ARG A 64 6.06 -14.66 6.57
C ARG A 64 6.35 -15.69 5.50
N GLY A 65 5.47 -15.83 4.53
CA GLY A 65 5.67 -16.61 3.32
C GLY A 65 5.37 -15.79 2.08
N ILE A 66 5.61 -16.37 0.91
CA ILE A 66 5.35 -15.74 -0.38
C ILE A 66 4.20 -16.50 -1.04
N ALA A 67 3.15 -15.77 -1.41
CA ALA A 67 2.00 -16.31 -2.12
C ALA A 67 1.92 -15.70 -3.53
N ASP A 68 1.62 -16.54 -4.51
CA ASP A 68 1.28 -16.09 -5.87
C ASP A 68 -0.16 -15.58 -5.88
N VAL A 69 -0.30 -14.26 -6.01
CA VAL A 69 -1.61 -13.59 -5.97
C VAL A 69 -2.51 -14.06 -7.13
N ASN A 70 -1.94 -14.37 -8.30
CA ASN A 70 -2.74 -14.86 -9.43
C ASN A 70 -3.30 -16.26 -9.20
N THR A 71 -2.64 -17.08 -8.39
CA THR A 71 -3.16 -18.39 -7.97
C THR A 71 -4.31 -18.23 -6.96
N LEU A 72 -4.19 -17.30 -6.02
CA LEU A 72 -5.22 -17.06 -5.00
C LEU A 72 -6.44 -16.31 -5.56
N PHE A 73 -6.20 -15.33 -6.44
CA PHE A 73 -7.22 -14.45 -7.00
C PHE A 73 -7.11 -14.45 -8.53
N GLN A 74 -7.52 -15.54 -9.15
CA GLN A 74 -7.35 -15.78 -10.57
C GLN A 74 -7.91 -14.62 -11.42
N GLY A 75 -7.07 -14.12 -12.35
CA GLY A 75 -7.44 -13.02 -13.24
C GLY A 75 -7.54 -11.64 -12.58
N ARG A 76 -7.06 -11.49 -11.33
CA ARG A 76 -7.13 -10.21 -10.57
C ARG A 76 -5.81 -9.42 -10.59
N VAL A 77 -4.74 -9.99 -11.11
CA VAL A 77 -3.44 -9.29 -11.24
C VAL A 77 -3.46 -8.38 -12.47
N ARG A 78 -2.99 -7.16 -12.31
CA ARG A 78 -2.84 -6.16 -13.38
C ARG A 78 -1.40 -5.67 -13.45
N GLU A 79 -0.95 -5.32 -14.65
CA GLU A 79 0.42 -4.81 -14.86
C GLU A 79 0.52 -3.31 -14.62
N THR A 80 -0.56 -2.57 -14.85
CA THR A 80 -0.57 -1.11 -14.75
C THR A 80 -1.90 -0.58 -14.23
N SER A 81 -1.86 0.60 -13.63
CA SER A 81 -3.05 1.39 -13.29
C SER A 81 -2.73 2.88 -13.23
N THR A 82 -3.74 3.72 -13.42
CA THR A 82 -3.64 5.15 -13.09
C THR A 82 -3.66 5.32 -11.58
N LEU A 83 -2.70 6.07 -11.05
CA LEU A 83 -2.69 6.42 -9.63
C LEU A 83 -3.65 7.60 -9.39
N LYS A 84 -4.69 7.37 -8.64
CA LYS A 84 -5.72 8.36 -8.28
C LYS A 84 -5.57 8.88 -6.87
N CYS A 85 -5.22 8.00 -5.93
CA CYS A 85 -5.01 8.39 -4.55
C CYS A 85 -3.85 7.60 -3.90
N VAL A 86 -3.32 8.19 -2.85
CA VAL A 86 -2.33 7.59 -1.95
C VAL A 86 -2.93 7.53 -0.55
N VAL A 87 -2.86 6.39 0.09
CA VAL A 87 -3.24 6.23 1.50
C VAL A 87 -1.98 5.99 2.31
N LEU A 88 -1.56 6.98 3.08
CA LEU A 88 -0.47 6.87 4.03
C LEU A 88 -1.00 6.18 5.30
N LEU A 89 -0.16 5.37 5.92
CA LEU A 89 -0.53 4.62 7.12
C LEU A 89 0.20 5.18 8.34
N GLU A 90 -0.53 5.34 9.44
CA GLU A 90 0.07 5.61 10.76
C GLU A 90 -0.56 4.70 11.83
N ARG A 91 0.03 4.70 13.01
CA ARG A 91 -0.54 4.13 14.22
C ARG A 91 -0.36 5.09 15.38
N ASN A 92 -1.39 5.90 15.66
CA ASN A 92 -1.36 6.94 16.68
C ASN A 92 -2.73 7.07 17.37
N ASN A 93 -2.79 6.72 18.65
CA ASN A 93 -4.04 6.75 19.43
C ASN A 93 -4.66 8.15 19.60
N SER A 94 -3.90 9.21 19.32
CA SER A 94 -4.36 10.61 19.48
C SER A 94 -4.95 11.19 18.18
N ASN A 95 -4.77 10.51 17.04
CA ASN A 95 -5.19 11.01 15.75
C ASN A 95 -6.53 10.39 15.30
N PRO A 96 -7.31 11.07 14.46
CA PRO A 96 -8.54 10.53 13.90
C PRO A 96 -8.24 9.27 13.05
N PRO A 97 -9.21 8.36 12.95
CA PRO A 97 -8.99 7.09 12.25
C PRO A 97 -8.72 7.27 10.76
N PHE A 98 -9.25 8.33 10.15
CA PHE A 98 -9.09 8.59 8.73
C PHE A 98 -9.30 10.08 8.41
N ARG A 99 -8.45 10.64 7.51
CA ARG A 99 -8.60 12.02 7.04
C ARG A 99 -7.92 12.26 5.68
N LYS A 100 -8.38 13.25 4.95
CA LYS A 100 -7.66 13.78 3.77
C LYS A 100 -6.48 14.64 4.25
N MET A 101 -5.39 14.59 3.51
CA MET A 101 -4.19 15.38 3.77
C MET A 101 -3.98 16.43 2.68
N ASP A 102 -3.43 17.57 3.07
CA ASP A 102 -2.85 18.53 2.13
C ASP A 102 -1.53 17.97 1.55
N PRO A 103 -1.20 18.24 0.26
CA PRO A 103 0.02 17.74 -0.36
C PRO A 103 1.32 18.11 0.37
N VAL A 104 1.38 19.29 0.96
CA VAL A 104 2.58 19.74 1.72
C VAL A 104 2.71 18.98 3.03
N GLU A 105 1.58 18.81 3.73
CA GLU A 105 1.52 17.99 4.95
C GLU A 105 1.92 16.54 4.66
N ALA A 106 1.39 15.96 3.58
CA ALA A 106 1.71 14.61 3.16
C ALA A 106 3.20 14.43 2.82
N LEU A 107 3.80 15.41 2.14
CA LEU A 107 5.23 15.41 1.85
C LEU A 107 6.07 15.46 3.14
N ASN A 108 5.70 16.31 4.09
CA ASN A 108 6.39 16.39 5.38
C ASN A 108 6.29 15.08 6.15
N PHE A 109 5.10 14.48 6.21
CA PHE A 109 4.90 13.16 6.81
C PHE A 109 5.80 12.10 6.16
N MET A 110 5.89 12.07 4.84
CA MET A 110 6.77 11.13 4.13
C MET A 110 8.24 11.37 4.43
N VAL A 111 8.69 12.62 4.46
CA VAL A 111 10.09 12.98 4.79
C VAL A 111 10.45 12.56 6.21
N GLU A 112 9.58 12.82 7.18
CA GLU A 112 9.76 12.45 8.58
C GLU A 112 9.79 10.92 8.79
N ASN A 113 9.15 10.17 7.90
CA ASN A 113 9.12 8.71 7.90
C ASN A 113 10.01 8.08 6.81
N ASP A 114 11.13 8.73 6.46
CA ASP A 114 12.09 8.23 5.46
C ASP A 114 11.43 7.85 4.12
N PHE A 115 10.46 8.64 3.66
CA PHE A 115 9.63 8.36 2.49
C PHE A 115 8.93 6.99 2.55
N CYS A 116 8.50 6.59 3.74
CA CYS A 116 7.91 5.27 4.03
C CYS A 116 8.82 4.09 3.65
N ASN A 117 10.12 4.31 3.56
CA ASN A 117 11.13 3.31 3.26
C ASN A 117 12.29 3.36 4.27
N PRO A 118 12.14 2.72 5.44
CA PRO A 118 13.13 2.74 6.51
C PRO A 118 14.45 2.04 6.15
N GLN A 119 14.47 1.25 5.08
CA GLN A 119 15.64 0.51 4.61
C GLN A 119 16.39 1.28 3.50
N GLN A 120 16.36 2.58 3.51
CA GLN A 120 17.04 3.37 2.49
C GLN A 120 18.52 3.01 2.36
N LEU A 121 18.87 2.40 1.25
CA LEU A 121 20.25 2.05 0.90
C LEU A 121 21.05 3.28 0.44
N VAL A 122 20.37 4.37 0.10
CA VAL A 122 20.99 5.55 -0.47
C VAL A 122 20.67 6.78 0.37
N ARG A 123 21.70 7.28 1.04
CA ARG A 123 21.65 8.49 1.89
C ARG A 123 22.35 9.71 1.27
N ASP A 124 22.69 9.62 0.00
CA ASP A 124 23.26 10.75 -0.75
C ASP A 124 22.23 11.88 -0.88
N GLN A 125 22.65 13.11 -0.52
CA GLN A 125 21.74 14.26 -0.45
C GLN A 125 21.10 14.55 -1.81
N GLY A 126 21.84 14.45 -2.91
CA GLY A 126 21.29 14.67 -4.25
C GLY A 126 20.16 13.72 -4.60
N LYS A 127 20.26 12.45 -4.16
CA LYS A 127 19.20 11.46 -4.38
C LYS A 127 18.01 11.68 -3.45
N VAL A 128 18.23 12.16 -2.23
CA VAL A 128 17.16 12.59 -1.32
C VAL A 128 16.37 13.73 -1.95
N ASP A 129 17.08 14.75 -2.52
CA ASP A 129 16.45 15.89 -3.17
C ASP A 129 15.65 15.48 -4.42
N ILE A 130 16.19 14.58 -5.26
CA ILE A 130 15.46 14.03 -6.41
C ILE A 130 14.18 13.34 -5.95
N ARG A 131 14.24 12.52 -4.90
CA ARG A 131 13.09 11.82 -4.35
C ARG A 131 12.07 12.80 -3.79
N ARG A 132 12.50 13.78 -3.04
CA ARG A 132 11.65 14.84 -2.48
C ARG A 132 10.90 15.60 -3.59
N ASN A 133 11.60 16.03 -4.63
CA ASN A 133 11.00 16.72 -5.78
C ASN A 133 9.99 15.84 -6.50
N PHE A 134 10.30 14.55 -6.69
CA PHE A 134 9.38 13.58 -7.29
C PHE A 134 8.08 13.45 -6.47
N PHE A 135 8.18 13.25 -5.17
CA PHE A 135 6.99 13.15 -4.32
C PHE A 135 6.23 14.47 -4.20
N GLN A 136 6.92 15.60 -4.16
CA GLN A 136 6.27 16.90 -4.20
C GLN A 136 5.41 17.07 -5.45
N GLU A 137 5.88 16.66 -6.62
CA GLU A 137 5.11 16.70 -7.86
C GLU A 137 3.99 15.67 -7.86
N LEU A 138 4.26 14.44 -7.43
CA LEU A 138 3.26 13.36 -7.37
C LEU A 138 2.07 13.72 -6.50
N LEU A 139 2.31 14.18 -5.27
CA LEU A 139 1.26 14.47 -4.28
C LEU A 139 0.36 15.64 -4.68
N GLN A 140 0.81 16.51 -5.60
CA GLN A 140 -0.04 17.55 -6.20
C GLN A 140 -1.00 17.01 -7.28
N LYS A 141 -0.78 15.81 -7.79
CA LYS A 141 -1.54 15.19 -8.89
C LYS A 141 -2.54 14.14 -8.43
N VAL A 142 -2.51 13.76 -7.16
CA VAL A 142 -3.32 12.70 -6.59
C VAL A 142 -3.95 13.14 -5.28
N ASP A 143 -5.08 12.55 -4.92
CA ASP A 143 -5.62 12.72 -3.57
C ASP A 143 -4.78 11.96 -2.55
N VAL A 144 -4.54 12.57 -1.38
CA VAL A 144 -3.79 11.93 -0.31
C VAL A 144 -4.64 11.80 0.94
N TYR A 145 -4.58 10.64 1.56
CA TYR A 145 -5.29 10.32 2.78
C TYR A 145 -4.34 9.72 3.81
N LEU A 146 -4.64 9.92 5.08
CA LEU A 146 -3.98 9.27 6.21
C LEU A 146 -4.97 8.31 6.86
N LEU A 147 -4.61 7.04 6.93
CA LEU A 147 -5.34 6.00 7.62
C LEU A 147 -4.60 5.63 8.90
N ASN A 148 -5.28 5.79 10.03
CA ASN A 148 -4.76 5.38 11.32
C ASN A 148 -5.17 3.94 11.61
N THR A 149 -4.20 3.02 11.64
CA THR A 149 -4.42 1.58 11.80
C THR A 149 -4.50 1.15 13.27
N THR A 150 -5.02 2.02 14.15
CA THR A 150 -5.36 1.67 15.54
C THR A 150 -6.68 0.92 15.65
N GLU A 151 -7.55 1.07 14.66
CA GLU A 151 -8.80 0.31 14.53
C GLU A 151 -8.54 -1.13 14.05
N THR A 152 -9.59 -1.94 14.03
CA THR A 152 -9.52 -3.30 13.49
C THR A 152 -9.20 -3.29 11.99
N PRO A 153 -8.64 -4.38 11.44
CA PRO A 153 -8.43 -4.50 10.00
C PRO A 153 -9.71 -4.34 9.16
N HIS A 154 -10.86 -4.78 9.67
CA HIS A 154 -12.16 -4.64 9.00
C HIS A 154 -12.62 -3.18 8.93
N GLU A 155 -12.54 -2.43 10.04
CA GLU A 155 -12.88 -1.01 10.05
C GLU A 155 -11.95 -0.20 9.13
N SER A 156 -10.66 -0.50 9.14
CA SER A 156 -9.67 0.10 8.24
C SER A 156 -10.00 -0.19 6.77
N LEU A 157 -10.44 -1.41 6.47
CA LEU A 157 -10.87 -1.84 5.13
C LEU A 157 -12.10 -1.06 4.65
N ASP A 158 -13.11 -0.92 5.49
CA ASP A 158 -14.34 -0.20 5.18
C ASP A 158 -14.06 1.27 4.86
N ARG A 159 -13.12 1.90 5.56
CA ARG A 159 -12.70 3.28 5.26
C ARG A 159 -12.08 3.41 3.88
N ILE A 160 -11.22 2.47 3.47
CA ILE A 160 -10.61 2.48 2.13
C ILE A 160 -11.68 2.24 1.05
N LYS A 161 -12.60 1.31 1.26
CA LYS A 161 -13.70 1.04 0.32
C LYS A 161 -14.55 2.29 0.06
N ASN A 162 -14.90 3.02 1.13
CA ASN A 162 -15.71 4.23 1.02
C ASN A 162 -14.99 5.41 0.33
N LEU A 163 -13.68 5.32 0.07
CA LEU A 163 -12.94 6.29 -0.74
C LEU A 163 -13.16 6.12 -2.24
N ILE A 164 -13.42 4.89 -2.67
CA ILE A 164 -13.33 4.47 -4.06
C ILE A 164 -14.72 4.45 -4.72
N VAL A 165 -15.75 4.45 -3.90
CA VAL A 165 -17.16 4.59 -4.31
C VAL A 165 -17.56 6.06 -4.32
#